data_cfbb5333f9913f9c7a86fec02679ab0d
#
_entry.id   cfbb5333f9913f9c7a86fec02679ab0d
#
_cell.length_a   1.000
_cell.length_b   1.000
_cell.length_c   1.000
_cell.angle_alpha   90.00
_cell.angle_beta   90.00
_cell.angle_gamma   90.00
#
_symmetry.space_group_name_H-M   'P 1'
#
loop_
_entity.id
_entity.type
_entity.pdbx_description
1 polymer ?
#
loop_
_entity_poly.entity_id
_entity_poly.type
_entity_poly.pdbx_seq_one_letter_code
_entity_poly.pdbx_strand_id
1 'polypeptide(L)'
;MNIKNIKTYILSGILTLSLSSCLDKYPEDSIPMDKAINTTEDVNKLVIGIYDSFKSSALYSGNLTILPDLQADFVFCVKGYSNTYGDIFRWKDIKPTNTDIEAVYASLYEVINNCNFLLDNIERVRANTNSDTELDQLEQYEGEALFARALAYSELIKCFCKAYDNDEQAAQELGVVITKHYKGNEAQKRATLKESYEFVLKDLDKATEYLKVDEDEKGDLYDNIFFCEYACHALRARVSLYMHRWD
;
A
#
# COMPACT_ATOMS: atom_id res chain seq x y z
N MET A 1 7.27 29.64 -63.56
CA MET A 1 6.59 28.89 -62.46
C MET A 1 5.24 29.56 -62.24
N ASN A 2 4.15 28.82 -62.41
CA ASN A 2 2.81 29.40 -62.50
C ASN A 2 2.30 29.76 -61.09
N ILE A 3 1.78 30.99 -60.89
CA ILE A 3 1.33 31.52 -59.59
C ILE A 3 0.28 30.60 -58.93
N LYS A 4 -0.49 29.86 -59.69
CA LYS A 4 -1.43 28.85 -59.24
C LYS A 4 -0.72 27.71 -58.46
N ASN A 5 0.42 27.25 -58.93
CA ASN A 5 1.16 26.17 -58.28
C ASN A 5 1.81 26.60 -56.96
N ILE A 6 2.24 27.87 -56.86
CA ILE A 6 2.80 28.42 -55.62
C ILE A 6 1.75 28.49 -54.51
N LYS A 7 0.52 28.91 -54.83
CA LYS A 7 -0.60 28.95 -53.89
C LYS A 7 -0.95 27.55 -53.36
N THR A 8 -0.90 26.53 -54.23
CA THR A 8 -1.18 25.13 -53.86
C THR A 8 -0.11 24.56 -52.93
N TYR A 9 1.18 24.86 -53.17
CA TYR A 9 2.26 24.42 -52.28
C TYR A 9 2.25 25.11 -50.91
N ILE A 10 1.90 26.42 -50.88
CA ILE A 10 1.76 27.16 -49.63
C ILE A 10 0.56 26.63 -48.83
N LEU A 11 -0.58 26.38 -49.46
CA LEU A 11 -1.77 25.82 -48.80
C LEU A 11 -1.54 24.40 -48.29
N SER A 12 -0.79 23.57 -49.03
CA SER A 12 -0.39 22.22 -48.64
C SER A 12 0.57 22.26 -47.41
N GLY A 13 1.54 23.19 -47.40
CA GLY A 13 2.50 23.37 -46.29
C GLY A 13 1.85 23.87 -45.02
N ILE A 14 0.81 24.70 -45.12
CA ILE A 14 0.05 25.15 -43.92
C ILE A 14 -0.82 24.03 -43.38
N LEU A 15 -1.38 23.17 -44.20
CA LEU A 15 -2.22 22.06 -43.79
C LEU A 15 -1.42 20.95 -43.08
N THR A 16 -0.15 20.75 -43.41
CA THR A 16 0.73 19.78 -42.72
C THR A 16 1.25 20.28 -41.39
N LEU A 17 1.36 21.58 -41.15
CA LEU A 17 1.77 22.17 -39.87
C LEU A 17 0.66 22.14 -38.81
N SER A 18 -0.60 22.04 -39.22
CA SER A 18 -1.73 21.99 -38.28
C SER A 18 -2.04 20.61 -37.69
N LEU A 19 -1.37 19.55 -38.17
CA LEU A 19 -1.62 18.17 -37.70
C LEU A 19 -0.71 17.74 -36.54
N SER A 20 0.25 18.54 -36.13
CA SER A 20 1.19 18.19 -35.05
C SER A 20 0.78 18.68 -33.66
N SER A 21 -0.38 19.34 -33.51
CA SER A 21 -0.72 20.06 -32.28
C SER A 21 -1.56 19.29 -31.22
N CYS A 22 -1.86 18.00 -31.40
CA CYS A 22 -2.80 17.31 -30.53
C CYS A 22 -2.35 15.93 -30.02
N LEU A 23 -1.07 15.57 -30.10
CA LEU A 23 -0.62 14.23 -29.71
C LEU A 23 -0.28 14.07 -28.23
N ASP A 24 -0.18 15.15 -27.46
CA ASP A 24 0.21 15.12 -26.03
C ASP A 24 -0.91 15.64 -25.09
N LYS A 25 -2.18 15.55 -25.46
CA LYS A 25 -3.25 15.81 -24.48
C LYS A 25 -3.51 14.55 -23.66
N TYR A 26 -2.96 14.55 -22.45
CA TYR A 26 -3.45 13.68 -21.39
C TYR A 26 -4.87 14.10 -21.02
N PRO A 27 -5.75 13.18 -20.61
CA PRO A 27 -7.05 13.54 -20.01
C PRO A 27 -6.82 14.55 -18.88
N GLU A 28 -7.66 15.59 -18.79
CA GLU A 28 -7.52 16.65 -17.77
C GLU A 28 -7.56 16.10 -16.34
N ASP A 29 -8.14 14.91 -16.16
CA ASP A 29 -8.30 14.23 -14.87
C ASP A 29 -7.20 13.17 -14.58
N SER A 30 -6.15 13.06 -15.40
CA SER A 30 -5.10 12.09 -15.20
C SER A 30 -3.70 12.71 -15.29
N ILE A 31 -2.94 12.60 -14.23
CA ILE A 31 -1.51 12.97 -14.22
C ILE A 31 -0.71 11.75 -14.71
N PRO A 32 0.16 11.87 -15.72
CA PRO A 32 1.07 10.80 -16.10
C PRO A 32 1.89 10.35 -14.90
N MET A 33 2.08 9.04 -14.77
CA MET A 33 2.75 8.46 -13.59
C MET A 33 4.18 8.96 -13.39
N ASP A 34 4.89 9.23 -14.48
CA ASP A 34 6.23 9.82 -14.48
C ASP A 34 6.26 11.29 -14.02
N LYS A 35 5.09 11.93 -13.98
CA LYS A 35 4.90 13.32 -13.53
C LYS A 35 4.13 13.44 -12.20
N ALA A 36 3.66 12.32 -11.66
CA ALA A 36 2.78 12.33 -10.49
C ALA A 36 3.51 12.68 -9.18
N ILE A 37 4.82 12.40 -9.08
CA ILE A 37 5.61 12.61 -7.87
C ILE A 37 6.91 13.30 -8.28
N ASN A 38 7.08 14.57 -7.97
CA ASN A 38 8.29 15.32 -8.30
C ASN A 38 8.84 16.13 -7.13
N THR A 39 8.05 16.35 -6.10
CA THR A 39 8.38 17.19 -4.95
C THR A 39 8.12 16.45 -3.64
N THR A 40 8.74 16.92 -2.57
CA THR A 40 8.49 16.44 -1.20
C THR A 40 7.01 16.56 -0.81
N GLU A 41 6.34 17.62 -1.27
CA GLU A 41 4.90 17.81 -1.07
C GLU A 41 4.05 16.75 -1.80
N ASP A 42 4.46 16.30 -2.97
CA ASP A 42 3.77 15.21 -3.67
C ASP A 42 3.92 13.88 -2.92
N VAL A 43 5.10 13.63 -2.34
CA VAL A 43 5.35 12.45 -1.49
C VAL A 43 4.46 12.52 -0.24
N ASN A 44 4.36 13.68 0.42
CA ASN A 44 3.48 13.90 1.56
C ASN A 44 2.02 13.55 1.24
N LYS A 45 1.51 14.04 0.10
CA LYS A 45 0.13 13.72 -0.34
C LYS A 45 -0.10 12.21 -0.53
N LEU A 46 0.90 11.49 -1.03
CA LEU A 46 0.83 10.03 -1.13
C LEU A 46 0.81 9.35 0.24
N VAL A 47 1.63 9.80 1.18
CA VAL A 47 1.62 9.28 2.55
C VAL A 47 0.23 9.48 3.17
N ILE A 48 -0.34 10.68 3.07
CA ILE A 48 -1.71 10.96 3.52
C ILE A 48 -2.72 10.02 2.86
N GLY A 49 -2.58 9.76 1.54
CA GLY A 49 -3.40 8.80 0.81
C GLY A 49 -3.26 7.37 1.30
N ILE A 50 -2.07 6.96 1.73
CA ILE A 50 -1.83 5.65 2.35
C ILE A 50 -2.58 5.54 3.68
N TYR A 51 -2.49 6.56 4.54
CA TYR A 51 -3.27 6.61 5.79
C TYR A 51 -4.77 6.56 5.55
N ASP A 52 -5.26 7.29 4.55
CA ASP A 52 -6.67 7.32 4.21
C ASP A 52 -7.17 5.97 3.69
N SER A 53 -6.35 5.24 2.94
CA SER A 53 -6.67 3.88 2.46
C SER A 53 -6.99 2.92 3.60
N PHE A 54 -6.32 3.02 4.76
CA PHE A 54 -6.62 2.20 5.93
C PHE A 54 -7.97 2.51 6.58
N LYS A 55 -8.56 3.69 6.34
CA LYS A 55 -9.87 4.07 6.85
C LYS A 55 -11.03 3.52 6.04
N SER A 56 -10.78 2.77 4.96
CA SER A 56 -11.85 2.20 4.15
C SER A 56 -12.76 1.28 4.98
N SER A 57 -14.01 1.16 4.56
CA SER A 57 -14.97 0.23 5.18
C SER A 57 -14.57 -1.25 5.04
N ALA A 58 -13.69 -1.56 4.12
CA ALA A 58 -13.11 -2.89 4.00
C ALA A 58 -12.03 -3.15 5.07
N LEU A 59 -11.35 -2.11 5.56
CA LEU A 59 -10.25 -2.23 6.51
C LEU A 59 -10.66 -1.81 7.93
N TYR A 60 -9.93 -0.90 8.55
CA TYR A 60 -10.08 -0.59 9.98
C TYR A 60 -11.39 0.11 10.35
N SER A 61 -12.10 0.72 9.39
CA SER A 61 -13.44 1.26 9.65
C SER A 61 -14.58 0.23 9.46
N GLY A 62 -14.24 -1.06 9.23
CA GLY A 62 -15.29 -2.05 9.00
C GLY A 62 -14.80 -3.50 8.98
N ASN A 63 -14.80 -4.13 7.82
CA ASN A 63 -14.68 -5.59 7.66
C ASN A 63 -13.46 -6.19 8.35
N LEU A 64 -12.28 -5.58 8.26
CA LEU A 64 -11.06 -6.12 8.87
C LEU A 64 -11.15 -6.25 10.41
N THR A 65 -11.96 -5.40 11.06
CA THR A 65 -12.21 -5.47 12.50
C THR A 65 -13.42 -6.33 12.86
N ILE A 66 -14.50 -6.21 12.08
CA ILE A 66 -15.77 -6.88 12.38
C ILE A 66 -15.72 -8.40 12.10
N LEU A 67 -15.07 -8.82 11.03
CA LEU A 67 -15.08 -10.24 10.63
C LEU A 67 -14.39 -11.15 11.64
N PRO A 68 -13.21 -10.81 12.20
CA PRO A 68 -12.61 -11.61 13.28
C PRO A 68 -13.45 -11.65 14.55
N ASP A 69 -14.10 -10.54 14.93
CA ASP A 69 -14.94 -10.46 16.12
C ASP A 69 -16.20 -11.36 15.99
N LEU A 70 -16.78 -11.42 14.79
CA LEU A 70 -17.88 -12.34 14.47
C LEU A 70 -17.44 -13.81 14.56
N GLN A 71 -16.23 -14.11 14.09
CA GLN A 71 -15.69 -15.47 14.13
C GLN A 71 -15.30 -15.91 15.53
N ALA A 72 -14.95 -14.96 16.39
CA ALA A 72 -14.57 -15.19 17.79
C ALA A 72 -15.75 -15.11 18.77
N ASP A 73 -16.98 -15.00 18.29
CA ASP A 73 -18.21 -14.85 19.10
C ASP A 73 -18.24 -13.60 20.00
N PHE A 74 -17.42 -12.58 19.73
CA PHE A 74 -17.49 -11.30 20.46
C PHE A 74 -18.68 -10.46 20.03
N VAL A 75 -19.15 -10.62 18.81
CA VAL A 75 -20.36 -10.02 18.27
C VAL A 75 -21.20 -11.08 17.55
N PHE A 76 -22.49 -10.80 17.35
CA PHE A 76 -23.39 -11.76 16.71
C PHE A 76 -24.23 -11.11 15.61
N CYS A 77 -24.67 -11.90 14.63
CA CYS A 77 -25.59 -11.48 13.59
C CYS A 77 -27.03 -11.71 14.01
N VAL A 78 -27.85 -10.65 13.97
CA VAL A 78 -29.28 -10.73 14.28
C VAL A 78 -30.01 -11.50 13.20
N LYS A 79 -30.77 -12.51 13.59
CA LYS A 79 -31.60 -13.32 12.67
C LYS A 79 -32.72 -12.46 12.09
N GLY A 80 -32.82 -12.41 10.77
CA GLY A 80 -33.92 -11.71 10.07
C GLY A 80 -33.52 -10.42 9.36
N TYR A 81 -32.31 -9.95 9.50
CA TYR A 81 -31.72 -8.87 8.68
C TYR A 81 -30.93 -9.47 7.53
N SER A 82 -31.14 -9.04 6.31
CA SER A 82 -30.46 -9.33 5.02
C SER A 82 -29.28 -10.33 5.00
N ASN A 83 -29.10 -11.15 6.03
CA ASN A 83 -27.99 -12.10 6.25
C ASN A 83 -26.58 -11.46 6.16
N THR A 84 -26.45 -10.14 6.37
CA THR A 84 -25.16 -9.45 6.40
C THR A 84 -24.23 -10.15 7.39
N TYR A 85 -23.07 -10.60 6.92
CA TYR A 85 -22.08 -11.40 7.65
C TYR A 85 -22.60 -12.74 8.25
N GLY A 86 -23.86 -13.13 7.99
CA GLY A 86 -24.46 -14.29 8.63
C GLY A 86 -23.76 -15.61 8.32
N ASP A 87 -23.21 -15.76 7.12
CA ASP A 87 -22.46 -16.97 6.74
C ASP A 87 -21.08 -17.03 7.46
N ILE A 88 -20.44 -15.89 7.62
CA ILE A 88 -19.15 -15.76 8.35
C ILE A 88 -19.40 -16.06 9.83
N PHE A 89 -20.40 -15.44 10.46
CA PHE A 89 -20.77 -15.69 11.85
C PHE A 89 -21.09 -17.16 12.14
N ARG A 90 -21.79 -17.83 11.24
CA ARG A 90 -22.16 -19.25 11.39
C ARG A 90 -21.07 -20.23 10.95
N TRP A 91 -19.94 -19.75 10.43
CA TRP A 91 -18.89 -20.56 9.82
C TRP A 91 -19.43 -21.51 8.73
N LYS A 92 -20.41 -21.04 7.96
CA LYS A 92 -21.09 -21.82 6.92
C LYS A 92 -21.02 -21.08 5.59
N ASP A 93 -20.83 -21.87 4.52
CA ASP A 93 -20.87 -21.38 3.13
C ASP A 93 -19.93 -20.18 2.86
N ILE A 94 -18.81 -20.08 3.60
CA ILE A 94 -17.76 -19.10 3.33
C ILE A 94 -17.12 -19.45 2.00
N LYS A 95 -17.44 -18.68 0.96
CA LYS A 95 -16.97 -18.90 -0.41
C LYS A 95 -15.84 -17.94 -0.77
N PRO A 96 -14.94 -18.32 -1.69
CA PRO A 96 -13.94 -17.41 -2.24
C PRO A 96 -14.53 -16.16 -2.91
N THR A 97 -15.80 -16.21 -3.31
CA THR A 97 -16.57 -15.12 -3.92
C THR A 97 -17.34 -14.28 -2.89
N ASN A 98 -17.06 -14.43 -1.60
CA ASN A 98 -17.66 -13.57 -0.58
C ASN A 98 -17.09 -12.15 -0.71
N THR A 99 -17.93 -11.18 -1.02
CA THR A 99 -17.56 -9.81 -1.35
C THR A 99 -16.92 -9.07 -0.18
N ASP A 100 -17.27 -9.40 1.07
CA ASP A 100 -16.68 -8.75 2.26
C ASP A 100 -15.23 -9.22 2.47
N ILE A 101 -14.98 -10.51 2.28
CA ILE A 101 -13.64 -11.09 2.37
C ILE A 101 -12.77 -10.62 1.20
N GLU A 102 -13.33 -10.62 -0.02
CA GLU A 102 -12.65 -10.10 -1.21
C GLU A 102 -12.26 -8.64 -1.05
N ALA A 103 -13.16 -7.81 -0.48
CA ALA A 103 -12.89 -6.40 -0.24
C ALA A 103 -11.71 -6.20 0.72
N VAL A 104 -11.59 -6.98 1.80
CA VAL A 104 -10.43 -6.92 2.71
C VAL A 104 -9.15 -7.26 1.95
N TYR A 105 -9.14 -8.35 1.20
CA TYR A 105 -7.97 -8.78 0.42
C TYR A 105 -7.53 -7.71 -0.60
N ALA A 106 -8.47 -7.22 -1.40
CA ALA A 106 -8.20 -6.23 -2.44
C ALA A 106 -7.70 -4.90 -1.84
N SER A 107 -8.34 -4.41 -0.76
CA SER A 107 -7.95 -3.15 -0.14
C SER A 107 -6.58 -3.21 0.53
N LEU A 108 -6.19 -4.35 1.13
CA LEU A 108 -4.83 -4.51 1.66
C LEU A 108 -3.79 -4.48 0.55
N TYR A 109 -4.04 -5.11 -0.61
CA TYR A 109 -3.14 -5.01 -1.76
C TYR A 109 -3.15 -3.63 -2.41
N GLU A 110 -4.24 -2.88 -2.32
CA GLU A 110 -4.29 -1.47 -2.74
C GLU A 110 -3.35 -0.61 -1.88
N VAL A 111 -3.38 -0.77 -0.55
CA VAL A 111 -2.42 -0.12 0.37
C VAL A 111 -0.98 -0.47 -0.02
N ILE A 112 -0.68 -1.77 -0.22
CA ILE A 112 0.66 -2.23 -0.62
C ILE A 112 1.08 -1.59 -1.94
N ASN A 113 0.18 -1.51 -2.91
CA ASN A 113 0.46 -0.91 -4.21
C ASN A 113 0.73 0.59 -4.11
N ASN A 114 0.01 1.32 -3.24
CA ASN A 114 0.26 2.73 -2.96
C ASN A 114 1.62 2.93 -2.26
N CYS A 115 1.98 2.08 -1.30
CA CYS A 115 3.32 2.09 -0.69
C CYS A 115 4.42 1.82 -1.72
N ASN A 116 4.24 0.82 -2.59
CA ASN A 116 5.20 0.51 -3.64
C ASN A 116 5.36 1.68 -4.62
N PHE A 117 4.27 2.38 -4.96
CA PHE A 117 4.33 3.55 -5.82
C PHE A 117 5.18 4.67 -5.22
N LEU A 118 5.03 4.93 -3.92
CA LEU A 118 5.86 5.88 -3.20
C LEU A 118 7.32 5.42 -3.22
N LEU A 119 7.60 4.20 -2.79
CA LEU A 119 8.95 3.65 -2.66
C LEU A 119 9.71 3.56 -3.99
N ASP A 120 9.00 3.30 -5.09
CA ASP A 120 9.61 3.27 -6.44
C ASP A 120 10.01 4.67 -6.94
N ASN A 121 9.43 5.74 -6.38
CA ASN A 121 9.62 7.11 -6.87
C ASN A 121 10.42 8.02 -5.91
N ILE A 122 10.52 7.68 -4.63
CA ILE A 122 11.08 8.57 -3.60
C ILE A 122 12.55 8.93 -3.85
N GLU A 123 13.35 7.99 -4.36
CA GLU A 123 14.75 8.22 -4.70
C GLU A 123 14.94 9.30 -5.78
N ARG A 124 14.01 9.37 -6.73
CA ARG A 124 14.01 10.41 -7.75
C ARG A 124 13.74 11.79 -7.17
N VAL A 125 12.85 11.89 -6.19
CA VAL A 125 12.58 13.15 -5.48
C VAL A 125 13.78 13.53 -4.63
N ARG A 126 14.35 12.58 -3.89
CA ARG A 126 15.55 12.78 -3.05
C ARG A 126 16.73 13.30 -3.87
N ALA A 127 16.97 12.75 -5.07
CA ALA A 127 18.04 13.19 -5.96
C ALA A 127 17.87 14.62 -6.49
N ASN A 128 16.67 15.16 -6.49
CA ASN A 128 16.35 16.52 -6.96
C ASN A 128 16.18 17.53 -5.80
N THR A 129 16.36 17.11 -4.56
CA THR A 129 16.22 17.93 -3.35
C THR A 129 17.60 18.32 -2.84
N ASN A 130 17.78 19.61 -2.48
CA ASN A 130 19.02 20.16 -1.91
C ASN A 130 18.82 20.72 -0.49
N SER A 131 17.67 20.52 0.12
CA SER A 131 17.33 20.97 1.47
C SER A 131 17.47 19.81 2.45
N ASP A 132 18.32 19.95 3.47
CA ASP A 132 18.47 18.94 4.52
C ASP A 132 17.13 18.63 5.21
N THR A 133 16.34 19.66 5.50
CA THR A 133 15.00 19.47 6.09
C THR A 133 14.05 18.65 5.20
N GLU A 134 14.10 18.84 3.87
CA GLU A 134 13.29 18.03 2.96
C GLU A 134 13.83 16.60 2.83
N LEU A 135 15.15 16.41 2.94
CA LEU A 135 15.76 15.08 2.97
C LEU A 135 15.33 14.30 4.21
N ASP A 136 15.33 14.92 5.39
CA ASP A 136 14.83 14.34 6.64
C ASP A 136 13.32 13.97 6.52
N GLN A 137 12.52 14.86 5.93
CA GLN A 137 11.11 14.57 5.67
C GLN A 137 10.91 13.38 4.71
N LEU A 138 11.73 13.26 3.66
CA LEU A 138 11.66 12.13 2.74
C LEU A 138 12.05 10.81 3.41
N GLU A 139 13.02 10.81 4.32
CA GLU A 139 13.36 9.63 5.14
C GLU A 139 12.17 9.21 6.01
N GLN A 140 11.53 10.17 6.69
CA GLN A 140 10.33 9.90 7.48
C GLN A 140 9.22 9.30 6.61
N TYR A 141 8.92 9.88 5.46
CA TYR A 141 7.88 9.39 4.55
C TYR A 141 8.19 7.99 4.00
N GLU A 142 9.46 7.70 3.71
CA GLU A 142 9.89 6.35 3.35
C GLU A 142 9.65 5.36 4.49
N GLY A 143 10.01 5.73 5.72
CA GLY A 143 9.76 4.95 6.92
C GLY A 143 8.27 4.67 7.15
N GLU A 144 7.42 5.67 7.00
CA GLU A 144 5.97 5.53 7.12
C GLU A 144 5.38 4.60 6.04
N ALA A 145 5.85 4.70 4.80
CA ALA A 145 5.42 3.82 3.72
C ALA A 145 5.86 2.36 3.94
N LEU A 146 7.08 2.14 4.43
CA LEU A 146 7.59 0.80 4.77
C LEU A 146 6.80 0.18 5.93
N PHE A 147 6.51 0.96 6.98
CA PHE A 147 5.66 0.51 8.08
C PHE A 147 4.25 0.16 7.60
N ALA A 148 3.62 1.03 6.79
CA ALA A 148 2.30 0.80 6.23
C ALA A 148 2.25 -0.49 5.40
N ARG A 149 3.27 -0.74 4.58
CA ARG A 149 3.39 -1.97 3.78
C ARG A 149 3.55 -3.21 4.66
N ALA A 150 4.39 -3.13 5.69
CA ALA A 150 4.56 -4.20 6.67
C ALA A 150 3.25 -4.50 7.41
N LEU A 151 2.51 -3.46 7.84
CA LEU A 151 1.22 -3.60 8.49
C LEU A 151 0.21 -4.31 7.57
N ALA A 152 0.08 -3.86 6.31
CA ALA A 152 -0.84 -4.45 5.34
C ALA A 152 -0.49 -5.93 5.06
N TYR A 153 0.79 -6.27 4.89
CA TYR A 153 1.21 -7.66 4.74
C TYR A 153 0.96 -8.50 5.99
N SER A 154 1.18 -7.96 7.19
CA SER A 154 0.91 -8.67 8.44
C SER A 154 -0.57 -9.01 8.59
N GLU A 155 -1.47 -8.11 8.16
CA GLU A 155 -2.92 -8.36 8.15
C GLU A 155 -3.31 -9.40 7.09
N LEU A 156 -2.71 -9.34 5.89
CA LEU A 156 -2.91 -10.39 4.86
C LEU A 156 -2.49 -11.77 5.36
N ILE A 157 -1.34 -11.89 5.99
CA ILE A 157 -0.86 -13.16 6.52
C ILE A 157 -1.83 -13.68 7.59
N LYS A 158 -2.22 -12.82 8.53
CA LYS A 158 -3.14 -13.17 9.60
C LYS A 158 -4.50 -13.66 9.09
N CYS A 159 -5.04 -13.03 8.05
CA CYS A 159 -6.37 -13.33 7.54
C CYS A 159 -6.39 -14.48 6.52
N PHE A 160 -5.32 -14.68 5.75
CA PHE A 160 -5.34 -15.55 4.55
C PHE A 160 -4.30 -16.66 4.53
N CYS A 161 -3.51 -16.81 5.59
CA CYS A 161 -2.54 -17.88 5.70
C CYS A 161 -2.84 -18.80 6.89
N LYS A 162 -2.21 -19.95 6.92
CA LYS A 162 -2.23 -20.82 8.09
C LYS A 162 -1.46 -20.20 9.25
N ALA A 163 -1.74 -20.67 10.46
CA ALA A 163 -0.95 -20.31 11.62
C ALA A 163 0.52 -20.73 11.43
N TYR A 164 1.43 -19.94 11.96
CA TYR A 164 2.85 -20.27 12.03
C TYR A 164 3.06 -21.21 13.20
N ASP A 165 3.61 -22.39 12.98
CA ASP A 165 3.94 -23.33 14.05
C ASP A 165 5.45 -23.29 14.35
N ASN A 166 6.26 -23.46 13.31
CA ASN A 166 7.72 -23.37 13.36
C ASN A 166 8.28 -23.05 11.97
N ASP A 167 9.57 -22.74 11.91
CA ASP A 167 10.26 -22.36 10.67
C ASP A 167 10.20 -23.44 9.58
N GLU A 168 10.25 -24.72 9.98
CA GLU A 168 10.23 -25.84 9.04
C GLU A 168 8.85 -25.99 8.37
N GLN A 169 7.79 -25.93 9.17
CA GLN A 169 6.41 -25.93 8.66
C GLN A 169 6.17 -24.68 7.79
N ALA A 170 6.55 -23.50 8.26
CA ALA A 170 6.32 -22.24 7.56
C ALA A 170 7.06 -22.16 6.21
N ALA A 171 8.20 -22.84 6.08
CA ALA A 171 8.92 -22.91 4.81
C ALA A 171 8.20 -23.78 3.73
N GLN A 172 7.25 -24.62 4.14
CA GLN A 172 6.47 -25.49 3.24
C GLN A 172 5.04 -24.96 2.99
N GLU A 173 4.54 -24.09 3.87
CA GLU A 173 3.19 -23.54 3.76
C GLU A 173 3.16 -22.29 2.88
N LEU A 174 2.00 -22.07 2.23
CA LEU A 174 1.80 -20.90 1.38
C LEU A 174 1.55 -19.65 2.22
N GLY A 175 2.37 -18.65 2.01
CA GLY A 175 2.21 -17.31 2.50
C GLY A 175 1.37 -16.43 1.58
N VAL A 176 1.78 -15.19 1.35
CA VAL A 176 1.11 -14.20 0.49
C VAL A 176 1.88 -13.95 -0.81
N VAL A 177 1.27 -13.27 -1.77
CA VAL A 177 1.98 -12.77 -2.95
C VAL A 177 2.75 -11.51 -2.55
N ILE A 178 4.08 -11.53 -2.63
CA ILE A 178 4.93 -10.39 -2.31
C ILE A 178 5.15 -9.56 -3.58
N THR A 179 4.57 -8.38 -3.64
CA THR A 179 4.79 -7.38 -4.69
C THR A 179 5.73 -6.29 -4.17
N LYS A 180 6.85 -6.08 -4.86
CA LYS A 180 7.87 -5.11 -4.43
C LYS A 180 7.80 -3.80 -5.20
N HIS A 181 7.09 -3.78 -6.32
CA HIS A 181 6.99 -2.66 -7.23
C HIS A 181 5.53 -2.35 -7.56
N TYR A 182 5.27 -1.10 -7.90
CA TYR A 182 3.96 -0.63 -8.30
C TYR A 182 3.53 -1.30 -9.61
N LYS A 183 2.30 -1.85 -9.61
CA LYS A 183 1.69 -2.50 -10.80
C LYS A 183 2.64 -3.44 -11.54
N GLY A 184 3.40 -4.24 -10.81
CA GLY A 184 4.22 -5.27 -11.44
C GLY A 184 3.35 -6.15 -12.36
N ASN A 185 3.72 -6.20 -13.64
CA ASN A 185 2.92 -6.88 -14.68
C ASN A 185 3.12 -8.39 -14.70
N GLU A 186 3.95 -8.93 -13.82
CA GLU A 186 4.25 -10.36 -13.78
C GLU A 186 3.27 -11.09 -12.86
N ALA A 187 2.71 -12.19 -13.34
CA ALA A 187 1.95 -13.10 -12.51
C ALA A 187 2.88 -13.68 -11.43
N GLN A 188 2.71 -13.22 -10.20
CA GLN A 188 3.54 -13.63 -9.08
C GLN A 188 2.91 -14.83 -8.37
N LYS A 189 3.76 -15.76 -7.93
CA LYS A 189 3.36 -16.87 -7.07
C LYS A 189 3.32 -16.41 -5.61
N ARG A 190 2.50 -17.09 -4.81
CA ARG A 190 2.57 -16.92 -3.35
C ARG A 190 3.97 -17.33 -2.87
N ALA A 191 4.56 -16.50 -2.02
CA ALA A 191 5.75 -16.84 -1.26
C ALA A 191 5.42 -17.93 -0.21
N THR A 192 6.42 -18.49 0.43
CA THR A 192 6.19 -19.31 1.61
C THR A 192 5.71 -18.44 2.79
N LEU A 193 5.07 -19.06 3.77
CA LEU A 193 4.66 -18.38 4.99
C LEU A 193 5.87 -17.76 5.71
N LYS A 194 6.98 -18.47 5.77
CA LYS A 194 8.24 -18.00 6.33
C LYS A 194 8.75 -16.76 5.61
N GLU A 195 8.89 -16.80 4.28
CA GLU A 195 9.34 -15.65 3.47
C GLU A 195 8.40 -14.45 3.62
N SER A 196 7.10 -14.68 3.79
CA SER A 196 6.13 -13.61 3.98
C SER A 196 6.34 -12.87 5.31
N TYR A 197 6.58 -13.57 6.40
CA TYR A 197 6.91 -12.97 7.68
C TYR A 197 8.28 -12.29 7.67
N GLU A 198 9.28 -12.92 7.05
CA GLU A 198 10.62 -12.33 6.91
C GLU A 198 10.58 -11.02 6.11
N PHE A 199 9.71 -10.94 5.09
CA PHE A 199 9.51 -9.70 4.35
C PHE A 199 8.91 -8.59 5.23
N VAL A 200 7.91 -8.91 6.06
CA VAL A 200 7.33 -7.97 7.02
C VAL A 200 8.40 -7.47 8.00
N LEU A 201 9.18 -8.38 8.57
CA LEU A 201 10.25 -8.02 9.52
C LEU A 201 11.31 -7.12 8.88
N LYS A 202 11.68 -7.40 7.63
CA LYS A 202 12.66 -6.59 6.89
C LYS A 202 12.15 -5.16 6.64
N ASP A 203 10.88 -5.00 6.28
CA ASP A 203 10.29 -3.67 6.12
C ASP A 203 10.24 -2.93 7.46
N LEU A 204 9.93 -3.64 8.55
CA LEU A 204 9.93 -3.07 9.91
C LEU A 204 11.33 -2.67 10.39
N ASP A 205 12.38 -3.44 10.05
CA ASP A 205 13.76 -3.08 10.37
C ASP A 205 14.11 -1.72 9.77
N LYS A 206 13.83 -1.57 8.47
CA LYS A 206 14.13 -0.35 7.75
C LYS A 206 13.23 0.82 8.19
N ALA A 207 11.93 0.57 8.42
CA ALA A 207 11.03 1.57 8.96
C ALA A 207 11.47 2.10 10.33
N THR A 208 11.90 1.21 11.22
CA THR A 208 12.40 1.59 12.56
C THR A 208 13.64 2.47 12.45
N GLU A 209 14.53 2.22 11.47
CA GLU A 209 15.72 3.01 11.24
C GLU A 209 15.38 4.46 10.82
N TYR A 210 14.40 4.63 9.95
CA TYR A 210 13.97 5.93 9.45
C TYR A 210 13.02 6.70 10.39
N LEU A 211 12.26 6.00 11.21
CA LEU A 211 11.27 6.59 12.13
C LEU A 211 11.80 6.78 13.55
N LYS A 212 13.12 6.77 13.74
CA LYS A 212 13.75 7.02 15.06
C LYS A 212 13.29 8.36 15.61
N VAL A 213 12.92 8.35 16.88
CA VAL A 213 12.56 9.55 17.63
C VAL A 213 13.78 9.95 18.46
N ASP A 214 14.25 11.17 18.30
CA ASP A 214 15.29 11.72 19.15
C ASP A 214 14.81 11.75 20.61
N GLU A 215 15.66 11.30 21.54
CA GLU A 215 15.29 11.21 22.97
C GLU A 215 14.90 12.56 23.56
N ASP A 216 15.45 13.63 23.00
CA ASP A 216 15.16 15.00 23.43
C ASP A 216 13.83 15.55 22.84
N GLU A 217 13.31 14.93 21.77
CA GLU A 217 12.06 15.31 21.07
C GLU A 217 10.90 14.38 21.41
N LYS A 218 11.00 13.59 22.47
CA LYS A 218 9.88 12.76 22.96
C LYS A 218 8.73 13.66 23.40
N GLY A 219 7.99 14.15 22.40
CA GLY A 219 6.72 14.84 22.61
C GLY A 219 5.71 13.95 23.31
N ASP A 220 4.59 14.53 23.68
CA ASP A 220 3.53 13.79 24.32
C ASP A 220 3.09 12.63 23.39
N LEU A 221 3.26 11.38 23.85
CA LEU A 221 2.91 10.15 23.11
C LEU A 221 1.45 10.16 22.62
N TYR A 222 0.60 10.98 23.23
CA TYR A 222 -0.81 11.13 22.87
C TYR A 222 -1.05 11.97 21.62
N ASP A 223 -0.09 12.81 21.21
CA ASP A 223 -0.21 13.65 20.02
C ASP A 223 0.33 12.98 18.73
N ASN A 224 0.87 11.78 18.85
CA ASN A 224 1.45 11.11 17.68
C ASN A 224 0.38 10.36 16.87
N ILE A 225 -0.18 11.02 15.88
CA ILE A 225 -1.17 10.46 14.93
C ILE A 225 -0.51 9.79 13.73
N PHE A 226 0.80 9.87 13.60
CA PHE A 226 1.58 9.28 12.50
C PHE A 226 2.29 8.00 12.95
N PHE A 227 2.69 7.18 12.00
CA PHE A 227 3.52 6.01 12.27
C PHE A 227 4.89 6.46 12.77
N CYS A 228 5.37 5.82 13.82
CA CYS A 228 6.61 6.16 14.50
C CYS A 228 7.37 4.90 14.92
N GLU A 229 8.56 5.06 15.46
CA GLU A 229 9.40 3.98 15.98
C GLU A 229 8.65 3.05 16.94
N TYR A 230 7.84 3.60 17.85
CA TYR A 230 7.06 2.80 18.79
C TYR A 230 6.01 1.92 18.12
N ALA A 231 5.40 2.42 17.03
CA ALA A 231 4.48 1.62 16.22
C ALA A 231 5.21 0.45 15.53
N CYS A 232 6.45 0.67 15.06
CA CYS A 232 7.30 -0.38 14.51
C CYS A 232 7.60 -1.47 15.53
N HIS A 233 8.00 -1.09 16.76
CA HIS A 233 8.25 -2.03 17.83
C HIS A 233 6.99 -2.79 18.25
N ALA A 234 5.84 -2.13 18.35
CA ALA A 234 4.57 -2.77 18.67
C ALA A 234 4.15 -3.80 17.59
N LEU A 235 4.28 -3.44 16.31
CA LEU A 235 3.98 -4.37 15.22
C LEU A 235 4.97 -5.54 15.18
N ARG A 236 6.25 -5.27 15.41
CA ARG A 236 7.29 -6.32 15.51
C ARG A 236 6.97 -7.30 16.64
N ALA A 237 6.63 -6.81 17.82
CA ALA A 237 6.25 -7.66 18.96
C ALA A 237 5.04 -8.53 18.59
N ARG A 238 4.01 -7.98 17.94
CA ARG A 238 2.84 -8.73 17.47
C ARG A 238 3.23 -9.79 16.42
N VAL A 239 4.07 -9.46 15.46
CA VAL A 239 4.55 -10.40 14.44
C VAL A 239 5.39 -11.52 15.09
N SER A 240 6.29 -11.19 16.00
CA SER A 240 7.10 -12.16 16.74
C SER A 240 6.23 -13.12 17.56
N LEU A 241 5.16 -12.61 18.18
CA LEU A 241 4.17 -13.41 18.90
C LEU A 241 3.54 -14.47 17.96
N TYR A 242 3.12 -14.06 16.76
CA TYR A 242 2.55 -15.00 15.78
C TYR A 242 3.57 -16.00 15.22
N MET A 243 4.85 -15.67 15.22
CA MET A 243 5.93 -16.56 14.79
C MET A 243 6.47 -17.45 15.94
N HIS A 244 5.87 -17.41 17.12
CA HIS A 244 6.37 -18.11 18.33
C HIS A 244 7.81 -17.72 18.73
N ARG A 245 8.25 -16.52 18.38
CA ARG A 245 9.56 -15.96 18.75
C ARG A 245 9.39 -15.09 19.99
N TRP A 246 9.78 -15.64 21.13
CA TRP A 246 9.54 -15.03 22.45
C TRP A 246 10.74 -14.22 22.98
N ASP A 247 11.88 -14.31 22.31
CA ASP A 247 13.17 -13.73 22.72
C ASP A 247 13.35 -12.29 22.21
#